data_62f288136ccbe5c567b9b5e023d01772
#
_entry.id   62f288136ccbe5c567b9b5e023d01772
#
_cell.length_a   1.000
_cell.length_b   1.000
_cell.length_c   1.000
_cell.angle_alpha   90.00
_cell.angle_beta   90.00
_cell.angle_gamma   90.00
#
_symmetry.space_group_name_H-M   'P 1'
#
loop_
_entity.id
_entity.type
_entity.pdbx_description
1 polymer ?
#
loop_
_entity_poly.entity_id
_entity_poly.type
_entity_poly.pdbx_seq_one_letter_code
_entity_poly.pdbx_strand_id
1 'polypeptide(L)'
;MNDKIDIIVAGVNRKDKKMWGDFYDRFYTALCVYVSKILPVPDAVEDLVQEVFISVWEGKRTFSDIKELTNYLYRACYNNALLYIRNNQIHDTILSSLAEEESMVDEDTIYALTVKEEIIRQLYCYIEELPAEQRRIILMRIEGHTWEEIAERLEISINTVKTQKTRSYKFLRERSV
;
A
#
# COMPACT_ATOMS: atom_id res chain seq x y z
N MET A 1 20.02 -2.47 6.24
CA MET A 1 18.54 -2.49 6.25
C MET A 1 17.94 -2.77 4.88
N ASN A 2 18.73 -2.67 3.80
CA ASN A 2 18.33 -3.08 2.43
C ASN A 2 18.24 -4.62 2.25
N ASP A 3 18.95 -5.42 3.06
CA ASP A 3 19.09 -6.86 2.81
C ASP A 3 17.76 -7.65 2.69
N LYS A 4 16.75 -7.33 3.51
CA LYS A 4 15.46 -8.04 3.43
C LYS A 4 14.67 -7.69 2.16
N ILE A 5 14.80 -6.47 1.69
CA ILE A 5 14.09 -5.97 0.51
C ILE A 5 14.73 -6.52 -0.76
N ASP A 6 16.06 -6.53 -0.81
CA ASP A 6 16.81 -7.12 -1.92
C ASP A 6 16.59 -8.64 -2.02
N ILE A 7 16.40 -9.31 -0.87
CA ILE A 7 16.06 -10.73 -0.79
C ILE A 7 14.67 -10.98 -1.43
N ILE A 8 13.66 -10.12 -1.21
CA ILE A 8 12.33 -10.27 -1.82
C ILE A 8 12.43 -10.18 -3.35
N VAL A 9 13.11 -9.17 -3.88
CA VAL A 9 13.29 -9.00 -5.34
C VAL A 9 14.00 -10.21 -5.94
N ALA A 10 15.07 -10.67 -5.31
CA ALA A 10 15.79 -11.86 -5.74
C ALA A 10 14.90 -13.12 -5.68
N GLY A 11 14.05 -13.25 -4.66
CA GLY A 11 13.08 -14.34 -4.52
C GLY A 11 12.02 -14.32 -5.61
N VAL A 12 11.46 -13.15 -5.91
CA VAL A 12 10.49 -12.95 -7.01
C VAL A 12 11.13 -13.33 -8.35
N ASN A 13 12.34 -12.86 -8.62
CA ASN A 13 13.06 -13.16 -9.87
C ASN A 13 13.36 -14.66 -10.04
N ARG A 14 13.61 -15.39 -8.94
CA ARG A 14 13.89 -16.84 -8.95
C ARG A 14 12.66 -17.70 -8.88
N LYS A 15 11.46 -17.11 -8.74
CA LYS A 15 10.20 -17.82 -8.49
C LYS A 15 10.26 -18.70 -7.22
N ASP A 16 10.92 -18.20 -6.18
CA ASP A 16 11.02 -18.90 -4.90
C ASP A 16 9.68 -18.87 -4.17
N LYS A 17 9.07 -20.04 -3.94
CA LYS A 17 7.74 -20.18 -3.34
C LYS A 17 7.64 -19.56 -1.93
N LYS A 18 8.70 -19.66 -1.13
CA LYS A 18 8.72 -19.13 0.23
C LYS A 18 8.76 -17.60 0.21
N MET A 19 9.65 -17.04 -0.58
CA MET A 19 9.77 -15.59 -0.76
C MET A 19 8.55 -15.00 -1.45
N TRP A 20 7.84 -15.80 -2.24
CA TRP A 20 6.60 -15.39 -2.87
C TRP A 20 5.49 -15.11 -1.85
N GLY A 21 5.37 -15.91 -0.79
CA GLY A 21 4.44 -15.63 0.32
C GLY A 21 4.73 -14.30 0.97
N ASP A 22 6.00 -14.06 1.36
CA ASP A 22 6.42 -12.79 1.95
C ASP A 22 6.19 -11.58 1.01
N PHE A 23 6.40 -11.78 -0.29
CA PHE A 23 6.11 -10.77 -1.31
C PHE A 23 4.62 -10.48 -1.42
N TYR A 24 3.78 -11.53 -1.48
CA TYR A 24 2.33 -11.41 -1.55
C TYR A 24 1.78 -10.67 -0.32
N ASP A 25 2.10 -11.13 0.89
CA ASP A 25 1.64 -10.52 2.14
C ASP A 25 2.03 -9.05 2.24
N ARG A 26 3.19 -8.71 1.70
CA ARG A 26 3.72 -7.36 1.75
C ARG A 26 2.99 -6.38 0.82
N PHE A 27 2.55 -6.81 -0.34
CA PHE A 27 2.00 -5.92 -1.38
C PHE A 27 0.49 -6.04 -1.56
N TYR A 28 -0.13 -7.18 -1.29
CA TYR A 28 -1.51 -7.46 -1.63
C TYR A 28 -2.50 -6.43 -1.08
N THR A 29 -2.48 -6.18 0.22
CA THR A 29 -3.40 -5.23 0.87
C THR A 29 -3.22 -3.81 0.33
N ALA A 30 -1.97 -3.37 0.14
CA ALA A 30 -1.69 -2.03 -0.37
C ALA A 30 -2.19 -1.85 -1.80
N LEU A 31 -2.03 -2.87 -2.65
CA LEU A 31 -2.54 -2.85 -4.03
C LEU A 31 -4.06 -2.88 -4.08
N CYS A 32 -4.73 -3.66 -3.22
CA CYS A 32 -6.19 -3.65 -3.11
C CYS A 32 -6.72 -2.27 -2.69
N VAL A 33 -6.11 -1.63 -1.70
CA VAL A 33 -6.46 -0.26 -1.30
C VAL A 33 -6.22 0.74 -2.43
N TYR A 34 -5.16 0.57 -3.20
CA TYR A 34 -4.90 1.42 -4.36
C TYR A 34 -5.96 1.26 -5.45
N VAL A 35 -6.25 0.02 -5.86
CA VAL A 35 -7.24 -0.28 -6.91
C VAL A 35 -8.65 0.12 -6.49
N SER A 36 -9.03 0.00 -5.21
CA SER A 36 -10.35 0.39 -4.72
C SER A 36 -10.64 1.89 -4.82
N LYS A 37 -9.61 2.73 -4.89
CA LYS A 37 -9.77 4.17 -5.16
C LYS A 37 -10.13 4.45 -6.62
N ILE A 38 -9.78 3.55 -7.54
CA ILE A 38 -10.02 3.67 -8.96
C ILE A 38 -11.31 2.95 -9.34
N LEU A 39 -11.53 1.77 -8.76
CA LEU A 39 -12.64 0.87 -9.06
C LEU A 39 -13.41 0.53 -7.78
N PRO A 40 -14.59 1.13 -7.54
CA PRO A 40 -15.39 0.88 -6.34
C PRO A 40 -16.25 -0.41 -6.47
N VAL A 41 -15.63 -1.52 -6.90
CA VAL A 41 -16.25 -2.85 -7.04
C VAL A 41 -15.36 -3.85 -6.31
N PRO A 42 -15.64 -4.19 -5.02
CA PRO A 42 -14.73 -4.95 -4.16
C PRO A 42 -14.26 -6.28 -4.76
N ASP A 43 -15.19 -7.10 -5.27
CA ASP A 43 -14.87 -8.41 -5.85
C ASP A 43 -13.89 -8.28 -7.03
N ALA A 44 -14.11 -7.28 -7.91
CA ALA A 44 -13.23 -7.02 -9.04
C ALA A 44 -11.85 -6.50 -8.61
N VAL A 45 -11.77 -5.75 -7.50
CA VAL A 45 -10.49 -5.25 -6.96
C VAL A 45 -9.57 -6.42 -6.60
N GLU A 46 -10.10 -7.40 -5.86
CA GLU A 46 -9.32 -8.56 -5.44
C GLU A 46 -8.85 -9.39 -6.64
N ASP A 47 -9.74 -9.65 -7.59
CA ASP A 47 -9.43 -10.41 -8.81
C ASP A 47 -8.34 -9.72 -9.64
N LEU A 48 -8.45 -8.42 -9.87
CA LEU A 48 -7.47 -7.64 -10.64
C LEU A 48 -6.09 -7.64 -9.98
N VAL A 49 -6.04 -7.53 -8.66
CA VAL A 49 -4.78 -7.57 -7.92
C VAL A 49 -4.17 -8.98 -8.00
N GLN A 50 -4.98 -10.04 -7.85
CA GLN A 50 -4.50 -11.42 -7.99
C GLN A 50 -3.94 -11.69 -9.40
N GLU A 51 -4.62 -11.21 -10.45
CA GLU A 51 -4.12 -11.31 -11.83
C GLU A 51 -2.74 -10.68 -12.02
N VAL A 52 -2.47 -9.54 -11.37
CA VAL A 52 -1.15 -8.91 -11.41
C VAL A 52 -0.10 -9.81 -10.77
N PHE A 53 -0.37 -10.41 -9.61
CA PHE A 53 0.55 -11.37 -8.98
C PHE A 53 0.78 -12.59 -9.87
N ILE A 54 -0.26 -13.14 -10.48
CA ILE A 54 -0.15 -14.27 -11.41
C ILE A 54 0.72 -13.87 -12.61
N SER A 55 0.52 -12.68 -13.18
CA SER A 55 1.31 -12.19 -14.30
C SER A 55 2.80 -12.05 -13.98
N VAL A 56 3.13 -11.62 -12.75
CA VAL A 56 4.52 -11.58 -12.25
C VAL A 56 5.07 -12.99 -12.08
N TRP A 57 4.28 -13.92 -11.55
CA TRP A 57 4.70 -15.32 -11.37
C TRP A 57 4.96 -16.03 -12.71
N GLU A 58 4.08 -15.90 -13.67
CA GLU A 58 4.17 -16.57 -14.96
C GLU A 58 5.13 -15.86 -15.92
N GLY A 59 5.26 -14.54 -15.78
CA GLY A 59 6.10 -13.70 -16.62
C GLY A 59 7.59 -14.06 -16.55
N LYS A 60 8.32 -13.68 -17.57
CA LYS A 60 9.79 -13.83 -17.67
C LYS A 60 10.53 -12.58 -17.25
N ARG A 61 9.81 -11.54 -16.84
CA ARG A 61 10.42 -10.28 -16.43
C ARG A 61 11.19 -10.46 -15.12
N THR A 62 12.36 -9.87 -15.06
CA THR A 62 13.17 -9.72 -13.84
C THR A 62 13.24 -8.27 -13.45
N PHE A 63 13.38 -8.00 -12.17
CA PHE A 63 13.42 -6.66 -11.60
C PHE A 63 14.79 -6.40 -11.01
N SER A 64 15.35 -5.22 -11.25
CA SER A 64 16.66 -4.82 -10.74
C SER A 64 16.65 -4.53 -9.25
N ASP A 65 15.55 -3.94 -8.78
CA ASP A 65 15.38 -3.50 -7.41
C ASP A 65 13.89 -3.43 -7.01
N ILE A 66 13.65 -3.11 -5.74
CA ILE A 66 12.29 -3.01 -5.20
C ILE A 66 11.50 -1.87 -5.83
N LYS A 67 12.14 -0.81 -6.25
CA LYS A 67 11.50 0.35 -6.87
C LYS A 67 10.92 -0.03 -8.23
N GLU A 68 11.70 -0.74 -9.04
CA GLU A 68 11.22 -1.23 -10.34
C GLU A 68 10.06 -2.21 -10.17
N LEU A 69 10.17 -3.15 -9.21
CA LEU A 69 9.10 -4.10 -8.90
C LEU A 69 7.83 -3.37 -8.45
N THR A 70 7.95 -2.42 -7.51
CA THR A 70 6.82 -1.63 -7.00
C THR A 70 6.14 -0.84 -8.11
N ASN A 71 6.92 -0.11 -8.91
CA ASN A 71 6.39 0.66 -10.05
C ASN A 71 5.64 -0.24 -11.04
N TYR A 72 6.18 -1.42 -11.32
CA TYR A 72 5.52 -2.39 -12.19
C TYR A 72 4.16 -2.84 -11.64
N LEU A 73 4.09 -3.19 -10.33
CA LEU A 73 2.87 -3.66 -9.69
C LEU A 73 1.76 -2.60 -9.74
N TYR A 74 2.05 -1.37 -9.33
CA TYR A 74 1.07 -0.29 -9.32
C TYR A 74 0.60 0.07 -10.73
N ARG A 75 1.52 0.13 -11.71
CA ARG A 75 1.18 0.38 -13.11
C ARG A 75 0.33 -0.74 -13.72
N ALA A 76 0.64 -1.99 -13.41
CA ALA A 76 -0.15 -3.13 -13.87
C ALA A 76 -1.56 -3.10 -13.28
N CYS A 77 -1.69 -2.84 -11.97
CA CYS A 77 -2.98 -2.69 -11.31
C CYS A 77 -3.81 -1.55 -11.91
N TYR A 78 -3.20 -0.38 -12.15
CA TYR A 78 -3.86 0.75 -12.78
C TYR A 78 -4.40 0.40 -14.17
N ASN A 79 -3.55 -0.18 -15.02
CA ASN A 79 -3.92 -0.56 -16.37
C ASN A 79 -5.05 -1.61 -16.39
N ASN A 80 -4.99 -2.60 -15.49
CA ASN A 80 -6.04 -3.61 -15.38
C ASN A 80 -7.37 -2.99 -14.90
N ALA A 81 -7.33 -2.06 -13.95
CA ALA A 81 -8.51 -1.35 -13.49
C ALA A 81 -9.17 -0.53 -14.61
N LEU A 82 -8.37 0.22 -15.40
CA LEU A 82 -8.89 0.95 -16.55
C LEU A 82 -9.46 0.02 -17.63
N LEU A 83 -8.80 -1.10 -17.91
CA LEU A 83 -9.30 -2.09 -18.85
C LEU A 83 -10.63 -2.69 -18.38
N TYR A 84 -10.76 -3.00 -17.08
CA TYR A 84 -12.00 -3.48 -16.49
C TYR A 84 -13.13 -2.47 -16.65
N ILE A 85 -12.91 -1.20 -16.33
CA ILE A 85 -13.89 -0.11 -16.48
C ILE A 85 -14.35 -0.02 -17.95
N ARG A 86 -13.40 -0.06 -18.89
CA ARG A 86 -13.69 0.00 -20.33
C ARG A 86 -14.51 -1.19 -20.82
N ASN A 87 -14.16 -2.40 -20.40
CA ASN A 87 -14.78 -3.64 -20.87
C ASN A 87 -16.18 -3.86 -20.28
N ASN A 88 -16.42 -3.38 -19.07
CA ASN A 88 -17.71 -3.60 -18.39
C ASN A 88 -18.70 -2.44 -18.60
N GLN A 89 -18.41 -1.49 -19.49
CA GLN A 89 -19.29 -0.36 -19.79
C GLN A 89 -19.78 0.41 -18.53
N ILE A 90 -18.98 0.39 -17.46
CA ILE A 90 -19.23 1.18 -16.25
C ILE A 90 -18.94 2.67 -16.58
N HIS A 91 -19.37 3.06 -17.80
CA HIS A 91 -18.88 4.24 -18.50
C HIS A 91 -19.40 5.56 -17.93
N ASP A 92 -20.63 5.61 -17.43
CA ASP A 92 -21.26 6.92 -17.26
C ASP A 92 -21.00 7.63 -15.93
N THR A 93 -20.59 6.88 -14.89
CA THR A 93 -20.42 7.47 -13.55
C THR A 93 -18.93 7.58 -13.14
N ILE A 94 -18.09 6.69 -13.60
CA ILE A 94 -16.67 6.64 -13.17
C ILE A 94 -15.76 7.38 -14.15
N LEU A 95 -16.04 7.30 -15.46
CA LEU A 95 -15.22 8.00 -16.46
C LEU A 95 -15.43 9.51 -16.46
N SER A 96 -16.57 10.03 -16.03
CA SER A 96 -16.74 11.48 -15.88
C SER A 96 -15.83 12.06 -14.77
N SER A 97 -15.56 11.29 -13.71
CA SER A 97 -14.63 11.71 -12.65
C SER A 97 -13.15 11.44 -13.00
N LEU A 98 -12.87 10.41 -13.80
CA LEU A 98 -11.51 10.10 -14.24
C LEU A 98 -11.07 10.89 -15.47
N ALA A 99 -12.01 11.28 -16.37
CA ALA A 99 -11.71 12.09 -17.56
C ALA A 99 -11.27 13.52 -17.21
N GLU A 100 -11.66 14.05 -16.05
CA GLU A 100 -11.13 15.31 -15.53
C GLU A 100 -9.68 15.14 -15.00
N GLU A 101 -9.29 13.95 -14.56
CA GLU A 101 -7.93 13.63 -14.12
C GLU A 101 -7.04 13.08 -15.25
N GLU A 102 -7.61 12.41 -16.27
CA GLU A 102 -6.86 11.77 -17.37
C GLU A 102 -6.13 12.77 -18.29
N SER A 103 -6.55 14.05 -18.30
CA SER A 103 -5.88 15.10 -19.09
C SER A 103 -4.56 15.59 -18.49
N MET A 104 -4.18 15.12 -17.29
CA MET A 104 -3.01 15.61 -16.54
C MET A 104 -2.14 14.51 -15.93
N VAL A 105 -2.40 13.23 -16.21
CA VAL A 105 -1.61 12.14 -15.63
C VAL A 105 -0.44 11.80 -16.55
N ASP A 106 0.61 12.59 -16.49
CA ASP A 106 1.89 12.25 -17.09
C ASP A 106 2.62 11.14 -16.28
N GLU A 107 3.69 10.60 -16.83
CA GLU A 107 4.48 9.55 -16.17
C GLU A 107 5.01 10.00 -14.80
N ASP A 108 5.28 11.28 -14.62
CA ASP A 108 5.77 11.86 -13.36
C ASP A 108 4.68 11.87 -12.29
N THR A 109 3.43 12.10 -12.65
CA THR A 109 2.28 12.05 -11.71
C THR A 109 2.01 10.62 -11.24
N ILE A 110 2.04 9.62 -12.16
CA ILE A 110 1.92 8.19 -11.79
C ILE A 110 3.07 7.80 -10.86
N TYR A 111 4.29 8.23 -11.18
CA TYR A 111 5.46 7.99 -10.35
C TYR A 111 5.30 8.60 -8.95
N ALA A 112 4.86 9.85 -8.85
CA ALA A 112 4.64 10.54 -7.58
C ALA A 112 3.57 9.85 -6.72
N LEU A 113 2.46 9.38 -7.33
CA LEU A 113 1.43 8.61 -6.65
C LEU A 113 1.97 7.26 -6.16
N THR A 114 2.73 6.56 -6.99
CA THR A 114 3.37 5.28 -6.63
C THR A 114 4.34 5.44 -5.46
N VAL A 115 5.16 6.48 -5.49
CA VAL A 115 6.09 6.79 -4.39
C VAL A 115 5.32 7.12 -3.10
N LYS A 116 4.25 7.90 -3.21
CA LYS A 116 3.40 8.23 -2.06
C LYS A 116 2.76 6.99 -1.43
N GLU A 117 2.19 6.10 -2.24
CA GLU A 117 1.58 4.86 -1.74
C GLU A 117 2.65 3.92 -1.14
N GLU A 118 3.83 3.85 -1.72
CA GLU A 118 4.94 3.06 -1.14
C GLU A 118 5.40 3.62 0.21
N ILE A 119 5.47 4.93 0.36
CA ILE A 119 5.77 5.58 1.64
C ILE A 119 4.69 5.25 2.68
N ILE A 120 3.41 5.32 2.30
CA ILE A 120 2.29 4.97 3.17
C ILE A 120 2.38 3.50 3.56
N ARG A 121 2.61 2.61 2.62
CA ARG A 121 2.77 1.18 2.87
C ARG A 121 3.92 0.90 3.85
N GLN A 122 5.08 1.51 3.65
CA GLN A 122 6.23 1.38 4.56
C GLN A 122 5.90 1.89 5.95
N LEU A 123 5.18 3.01 6.05
CA LEU A 123 4.72 3.55 7.33
C LEU A 123 3.83 2.53 8.07
N TYR A 124 2.86 1.91 7.39
CA TYR A 124 2.04 0.87 8.00
C TYR A 124 2.86 -0.35 8.44
N CYS A 125 3.84 -0.79 7.65
CA CYS A 125 4.75 -1.86 8.07
C CYS A 125 5.52 -1.50 9.36
N TYR A 126 5.97 -0.26 9.50
CA TYR A 126 6.63 0.18 10.74
C TYR A 126 5.66 0.32 11.92
N ILE A 127 4.41 0.70 11.66
CA ILE A 127 3.36 0.72 12.69
C ILE A 127 3.08 -0.68 13.22
N GLU A 128 3.09 -1.71 12.36
CA GLU A 128 2.94 -3.11 12.76
C GLU A 128 4.08 -3.61 13.67
N GLU A 129 5.27 -3.05 13.56
CA GLU A 129 6.40 -3.36 14.44
C GLU A 129 6.30 -2.70 15.83
N LEU A 130 5.37 -1.75 16.03
CA LEU A 130 5.17 -1.12 17.33
C LEU A 130 4.58 -2.10 18.37
N PRO A 131 4.90 -1.96 19.66
CA PRO A 131 4.19 -2.63 20.73
C PRO A 131 2.68 -2.39 20.63
N ALA A 132 1.87 -3.38 20.99
CA ALA A 132 0.41 -3.39 20.78
C ALA A 132 -0.30 -2.10 21.25
N GLU A 133 0.04 -1.60 22.43
CA GLU A 133 -0.50 -0.36 22.98
C GLU A 133 -0.18 0.87 22.11
N GLN A 134 1.07 0.98 21.68
CA GLN A 134 1.54 2.08 20.84
C GLN A 134 0.89 2.03 19.44
N ARG A 135 0.83 0.83 18.86
CA ARG A 135 0.18 0.58 17.57
C ARG A 135 -1.29 1.02 17.62
N ARG A 136 -2.04 0.58 18.62
CA ARG A 136 -3.45 0.91 18.79
C ARG A 136 -3.67 2.43 18.87
N ILE A 137 -2.85 3.14 19.64
CA ILE A 137 -2.91 4.61 19.77
C ILE A 137 -2.64 5.31 18.41
N ILE A 138 -1.63 4.84 17.67
CA ILE A 138 -1.28 5.43 16.38
C ILE A 138 -2.36 5.17 15.33
N LEU A 139 -2.90 3.94 15.25
CA LEU A 139 -3.98 3.61 14.32
C LEU A 139 -5.24 4.43 14.58
N MET A 140 -5.69 4.55 15.84
CA MET A 140 -6.82 5.41 16.19
C MET A 140 -6.59 6.88 15.82
N ARG A 141 -5.35 7.36 15.92
CA ARG A 141 -5.01 8.73 15.48
C ARG A 141 -5.11 8.89 13.96
N ILE A 142 -4.69 7.88 13.19
CA ILE A 142 -4.82 7.84 11.72
C ILE A 142 -6.29 7.80 11.30
N GLU A 143 -7.14 7.12 12.07
CA GLU A 143 -8.61 7.09 11.90
C GLU A 143 -9.29 8.43 12.20
N GLY A 144 -8.54 9.44 12.70
CA GLY A 144 -9.02 10.79 12.93
C GLY A 144 -9.39 11.13 14.38
N HIS A 145 -9.26 10.18 15.32
CA HIS A 145 -9.57 10.44 16.74
C HIS A 145 -8.59 11.45 17.37
N THR A 146 -9.10 12.33 18.21
CA THR A 146 -8.28 13.22 19.04
C THR A 146 -7.52 12.45 20.13
N TRP A 147 -6.47 13.04 20.71
CA TRP A 147 -5.72 12.39 21.77
C TRP A 147 -6.56 12.18 23.03
N GLU A 148 -7.50 13.07 23.28
CA GLU A 148 -8.46 13.03 24.38
C GLU A 148 -9.45 11.88 24.17
N GLU A 149 -10.03 11.72 22.99
CA GLU A 149 -10.91 10.60 22.63
C GLU A 149 -10.19 9.24 22.71
N ILE A 150 -8.91 9.20 22.32
CA ILE A 150 -8.09 8.00 22.43
C ILE A 150 -7.87 7.64 23.91
N ALA A 151 -7.57 8.62 24.75
CA ALA A 151 -7.41 8.40 26.19
C ALA A 151 -8.68 7.85 26.84
N GLU A 152 -9.84 8.41 26.50
CA GLU A 152 -11.15 7.97 26.98
C GLU A 152 -11.48 6.55 26.51
N ARG A 153 -11.35 6.27 25.21
CA ARG A 153 -11.66 4.96 24.61
C ARG A 153 -10.76 3.82 25.10
N LEU A 154 -9.52 4.14 25.44
CA LEU A 154 -8.57 3.16 25.97
C LEU A 154 -8.54 3.10 27.48
N GLU A 155 -9.36 3.92 28.17
CA GLU A 155 -9.42 4.04 29.65
C GLU A 155 -8.06 4.32 30.28
N ILE A 156 -7.24 5.16 29.63
CA ILE A 156 -5.91 5.55 30.10
C ILE A 156 -5.80 7.06 30.24
N SER A 157 -4.83 7.53 31.02
CA SER A 157 -4.61 8.98 31.16
C SER A 157 -4.11 9.62 29.88
N ILE A 158 -4.47 10.88 29.65
CA ILE A 158 -3.92 11.67 28.54
C ILE A 158 -2.38 11.75 28.57
N ASN A 159 -1.79 11.74 29.76
CA ASN A 159 -0.33 11.71 29.92
C ASN A 159 0.26 10.39 29.44
N THR A 160 -0.44 9.28 29.66
CA THR A 160 -0.06 7.97 29.11
C THR A 160 -0.08 8.00 27.60
N VAL A 161 -1.15 8.53 26.98
CA VAL A 161 -1.24 8.68 25.51
C VAL A 161 -0.09 9.53 24.98
N LYS A 162 0.21 10.68 25.60
CA LYS A 162 1.33 11.56 25.21
C LYS A 162 2.68 10.86 25.28
N THR A 163 2.89 10.07 26.32
CA THR A 163 4.13 9.29 26.49
C THR A 163 4.26 8.22 25.40
N GLN A 164 3.21 7.44 25.16
CA GLN A 164 3.19 6.41 24.13
C GLN A 164 3.35 7.01 22.73
N LYS A 165 2.66 8.11 22.42
CA LYS A 165 2.86 8.89 21.19
C LYS A 165 4.33 9.26 20.96
N THR A 166 4.98 9.82 21.98
CA THR A 166 6.39 10.26 21.87
C THR A 166 7.31 9.08 21.56
N ARG A 167 7.10 7.95 22.23
CA ARG A 167 7.87 6.71 21.98
C ARG A 167 7.63 6.17 20.58
N SER A 168 6.38 6.12 20.15
CA SER A 168 6.00 5.67 18.81
C SER A 168 6.63 6.54 17.72
N TYR A 169 6.55 7.86 17.86
CA TYR A 169 7.11 8.78 16.87
C TYR A 169 8.65 8.71 16.82
N LYS A 170 9.30 8.48 17.96
CA LYS A 170 10.74 8.25 18.00
C LYS A 170 11.09 6.98 17.22
N PHE A 171 10.40 5.88 17.50
CA PHE A 171 10.60 4.60 16.81
C PHE A 171 10.39 4.72 15.30
N LEU A 172 9.27 5.31 14.87
CA LEU A 172 8.95 5.48 13.46
C LEU A 172 9.98 6.36 12.74
N ARG A 173 10.45 7.42 13.39
CA ARG A 173 11.50 8.29 12.82
C ARG A 173 12.83 7.56 12.63
N GLU A 174 13.24 6.74 13.59
CA GLU A 174 14.48 5.96 13.50
C GLU A 174 14.43 4.89 12.39
N ARG A 175 13.24 4.50 11.94
CA ARG A 175 13.02 3.55 10.85
C ARG A 175 12.85 4.20 9.47
N SER A 176 12.48 5.47 9.43
CA SER A 176 12.19 6.21 8.20
C SER A 176 13.41 6.90 7.58
N VAL A 177 14.61 6.77 8.19
CA VAL A 177 15.88 7.38 7.71
C VAL A 177 16.68 6.39 6.88
#